data_dc9a2ba47833efadee5eea60eda43dd2
#
_entry.id   dc9a2ba47833efadee5eea60eda43dd2
#
_cell.length_a   1.000
_cell.length_b   1.000
_cell.length_c   1.000
_cell.angle_alpha   90.00
_cell.angle_beta   90.00
_cell.angle_gamma   90.00
#
_symmetry.space_group_name_H-M   'P 1'
#
loop_
_entity.id
_entity.type
_entity.pdbx_description
1 polymer ?
#
loop_
_entity_poly.entity_id
_entity_poly.type
_entity_poly.pdbx_seq_one_letter_code
_entity_poly.pdbx_strand_id
1 'polypeptide(L)'
;GNLMTDAFDIPSTLVQALQRRAALTPDQLALRFLAENEEQAVVLSYRELDQRARTIAAALQAEAGFGDRAVLLFPSGPDYVAAFFGCLYAGVIAVPAYPPESARRHHQERLLSIISDAEPRLLLTSADLRDALQQIEGAPPLLCVDTLDNALAENWVEPNLPQEHIAFLQYTSGSTALPKGVQVSHGNLVANEVLIRR
;
A
#
# COMPACT_ATOMS: atom_id res chain seq x y z
N GLY A 1 28.92 7.63 9.07
CA GLY A 1 27.93 7.97 10.09
C GLY A 1 28.38 7.52 11.47
N ASN A 2 27.96 8.23 12.46
CA ASN A 2 28.25 7.88 13.86
C ASN A 2 27.34 6.72 14.26
N LEU A 3 27.91 5.55 14.53
CA LEU A 3 27.18 4.34 14.91
C LEU A 3 26.29 4.55 16.14
N MET A 4 26.69 5.40 17.08
CA MET A 4 25.90 5.70 18.27
C MET A 4 24.67 6.53 17.94
N THR A 5 24.73 7.44 16.98
CA THR A 5 23.59 8.21 16.53
C THR A 5 22.56 7.29 15.87
N ASP A 6 23.02 6.36 15.01
CA ASP A 6 22.16 5.43 14.29
C ASP A 6 21.42 4.47 15.24
N ALA A 7 22.06 4.08 16.39
CA ALA A 7 21.44 3.19 17.36
C ALA A 7 20.26 3.83 18.11
N PHE A 8 20.23 5.16 18.24
CA PHE A 8 19.18 5.89 18.94
C PHE A 8 18.22 6.62 18.01
N ASP A 9 18.50 6.59 16.68
CA ASP A 9 17.70 7.30 15.68
C ASP A 9 16.47 6.46 15.32
N ILE A 10 15.30 6.91 15.76
CA ILE A 10 14.02 6.26 15.45
C ILE A 10 13.46 6.87 14.18
N PRO A 11 13.15 6.04 13.16
CA PRO A 11 12.52 6.56 11.94
C PRO A 11 11.21 7.29 12.26
N SER A 12 10.98 8.43 11.61
CA SER A 12 9.74 9.18 11.78
C SER A 12 8.58 8.64 10.95
N THR A 13 8.85 7.82 9.94
CA THR A 13 7.84 7.19 9.08
C THR A 13 8.24 5.76 8.74
N LEU A 14 7.25 4.96 8.30
CA LEU A 14 7.53 3.60 7.77
C LEU A 14 8.36 3.65 6.48
N VAL A 15 8.24 4.73 5.70
CA VAL A 15 9.08 4.94 4.51
C VAL A 15 10.55 4.96 4.92
N GLN A 16 10.90 5.76 5.92
CA GLN A 16 12.26 5.82 6.43
C GLN A 16 12.70 4.48 7.04
N ALA A 17 11.80 3.81 7.75
CA ALA A 17 12.11 2.51 8.36
C ALA A 17 12.45 1.46 7.30
N LEU A 18 11.66 1.37 6.24
CA LEU A 18 11.92 0.40 5.16
C LEU A 18 13.21 0.75 4.41
N GLN A 19 13.42 2.03 4.08
CA GLN A 19 14.64 2.47 3.40
C GLN A 19 15.89 2.14 4.22
N ARG A 20 15.81 2.35 5.53
CA ARG A 20 16.94 2.03 6.43
C ARG A 20 17.22 0.53 6.44
N ARG A 21 16.19 -0.32 6.53
CA ARG A 21 16.36 -1.77 6.49
C ARG A 21 16.93 -2.23 5.15
N ALA A 22 16.46 -1.66 4.06
CA ALA A 22 16.97 -1.98 2.73
C ALA A 22 18.45 -1.60 2.57
N ALA A 23 18.88 -0.51 3.22
CA ALA A 23 20.28 -0.08 3.19
C ALA A 23 21.18 -0.90 4.11
N LEU A 24 20.71 -1.23 5.32
CA LEU A 24 21.53 -1.90 6.34
C LEU A 24 21.48 -3.42 6.27
N THR A 25 20.31 -3.98 5.97
CA THR A 25 20.09 -5.43 5.94
C THR A 25 19.28 -5.84 4.70
N PRO A 26 19.79 -5.55 3.48
CA PRO A 26 19.01 -5.70 2.25
C PRO A 26 18.53 -7.12 1.98
N ASP A 27 19.33 -8.11 2.36
CA ASP A 27 19.04 -9.51 2.06
C ASP A 27 18.24 -10.21 3.16
N GLN A 28 17.96 -9.52 4.27
CA GLN A 28 17.10 -10.07 5.30
C GLN A 28 15.65 -10.14 4.81
N LEU A 29 14.95 -11.14 5.31
CA LEU A 29 13.56 -11.37 4.99
C LEU A 29 12.66 -10.28 5.61
N ALA A 30 11.94 -9.56 4.77
CA ALA A 30 10.95 -8.59 5.23
C ALA A 30 9.58 -9.25 5.43
N LEU A 31 9.18 -10.11 4.49
CA LEU A 31 7.84 -10.70 4.43
C LEU A 31 7.92 -12.15 3.98
N ARG A 32 7.02 -12.97 4.55
CA ARG A 32 6.82 -14.35 4.15
C ARG A 32 5.33 -14.64 4.06
N PHE A 33 4.89 -15.11 2.90
CA PHE A 33 3.50 -15.49 2.67
C PHE A 33 3.43 -16.95 2.22
N LEU A 34 2.51 -17.69 2.84
CA LEU A 34 2.21 -19.06 2.46
C LEU A 34 0.72 -19.14 2.10
N ALA A 35 0.42 -19.42 0.82
CA ALA A 35 -0.95 -19.67 0.40
C ALA A 35 -1.39 -21.05 0.86
N GLU A 36 -2.71 -21.21 1.12
CA GLU A 36 -3.27 -22.44 1.70
C GLU A 36 -2.90 -23.73 0.96
N ASN A 37 -2.70 -23.65 -0.36
CA ASN A 37 -2.44 -24.80 -1.21
C ASN A 37 -1.03 -24.83 -1.81
N GLU A 38 -0.12 -24.01 -1.30
CA GLU A 38 1.24 -23.93 -1.80
C GLU A 38 2.22 -24.58 -0.82
N GLU A 39 3.12 -25.40 -1.35
CA GLU A 39 4.18 -26.02 -0.55
C GLU A 39 5.31 -25.04 -0.21
N GLN A 40 5.46 -24.00 -1.04
CA GLN A 40 6.54 -23.01 -0.86
C GLN A 40 5.98 -21.64 -0.55
N ALA A 41 6.57 -20.99 0.44
CA ALA A 41 6.24 -19.61 0.77
C ALA A 41 6.81 -18.65 -0.27
N VAL A 42 6.07 -17.59 -0.58
CA VAL A 42 6.60 -16.44 -1.30
C VAL A 42 7.26 -15.53 -0.28
N VAL A 43 8.51 -15.16 -0.53
CA VAL A 43 9.29 -14.32 0.38
C VAL A 43 9.76 -13.06 -0.34
N LEU A 44 9.82 -11.96 0.40
CA LEU A 44 10.42 -10.71 -0.07
C LEU A 44 11.49 -10.27 0.93
N SER A 45 12.67 -9.96 0.42
CA SER A 45 13.71 -9.29 1.20
C SER A 45 13.36 -7.80 1.37
N TYR A 46 14.07 -7.13 2.27
CA TYR A 46 13.92 -5.68 2.40
C TYR A 46 14.28 -4.95 1.12
N ARG A 47 15.34 -5.39 0.42
CA ARG A 47 15.72 -4.84 -0.89
C ARG A 47 14.59 -4.96 -1.90
N GLU A 48 13.99 -6.14 -2.01
CA GLU A 48 12.91 -6.39 -2.96
C GLU A 48 11.67 -5.57 -2.64
N LEU A 49 11.28 -5.48 -1.37
CA LEU A 49 10.13 -4.68 -0.96
C LEU A 49 10.36 -3.19 -1.24
N ASP A 50 11.54 -2.66 -0.88
CA ASP A 50 11.90 -1.27 -1.17
C ASP A 50 11.85 -0.99 -2.68
N GLN A 51 12.42 -1.88 -3.48
CA GLN A 51 12.45 -1.76 -4.94
C GLN A 51 11.03 -1.76 -5.53
N ARG A 52 10.18 -2.67 -5.09
CA ARG A 52 8.78 -2.72 -5.54
C ARG A 52 8.01 -1.48 -5.11
N ALA A 53 8.22 -1.02 -3.88
CA ALA A 53 7.58 0.19 -3.39
C ALA A 53 7.94 1.41 -4.23
N ARG A 54 9.22 1.56 -4.60
CA ARG A 54 9.67 2.65 -5.47
C ARG A 54 9.05 2.58 -6.87
N THR A 55 8.97 1.38 -7.44
CA THR A 55 8.37 1.16 -8.75
C THR A 55 6.90 1.58 -8.75
N ILE A 56 6.15 1.11 -7.77
CA ILE A 56 4.72 1.43 -7.64
C ILE A 56 4.55 2.93 -7.36
N ALA A 57 5.38 3.49 -6.49
CA ALA A 57 5.32 4.90 -6.15
C ALA A 57 5.58 5.79 -7.37
N ALA A 58 6.54 5.44 -8.21
CA ALA A 58 6.82 6.19 -9.44
C ALA A 58 5.61 6.17 -10.39
N ALA A 59 4.97 5.01 -10.54
CA ALA A 59 3.75 4.89 -11.35
C ALA A 59 2.60 5.74 -10.77
N LEU A 60 2.46 5.74 -9.44
CA LEU A 60 1.45 6.55 -8.77
C LEU A 60 1.70 8.04 -8.95
N GLN A 61 2.94 8.47 -8.83
CA GLN A 61 3.31 9.89 -8.95
C GLN A 61 3.07 10.44 -10.36
N ALA A 62 3.05 9.58 -11.37
CA ALA A 62 2.71 9.95 -12.74
C ALA A 62 1.20 10.23 -12.92
N GLU A 63 0.35 9.65 -12.08
CA GLU A 63 -1.11 9.69 -12.24
C GLU A 63 -1.83 10.41 -11.09
N ALA A 64 -1.21 10.54 -9.93
CA ALA A 64 -1.83 11.07 -8.72
C ALA A 64 -0.90 12.05 -8.02
N GLY A 65 -1.48 12.99 -7.30
CA GLY A 65 -0.77 13.97 -6.52
C GLY A 65 -0.63 13.59 -5.05
N PHE A 66 0.17 14.36 -4.33
CA PHE A 66 0.34 14.22 -2.89
C PHE A 66 -1.01 14.39 -2.19
N GLY A 67 -1.34 13.44 -1.32
CA GLY A 67 -2.62 13.45 -0.60
C GLY A 67 -3.81 12.90 -1.36
N ASP A 68 -3.66 12.55 -2.63
CA ASP A 68 -4.70 11.81 -3.36
C ASP A 68 -4.85 10.41 -2.77
N ARG A 69 -6.02 9.80 -2.98
CA ARG A 69 -6.33 8.46 -2.46
C ARG A 69 -6.26 7.43 -3.58
N ALA A 70 -5.79 6.23 -3.21
CA ALA A 70 -5.80 5.07 -4.09
C ALA A 70 -6.40 3.89 -3.33
N VAL A 71 -7.42 3.27 -3.90
CA VAL A 71 -8.02 2.06 -3.32
C VAL A 71 -7.18 0.86 -3.70
N LEU A 72 -6.87 0.01 -2.72
CA LEU A 72 -6.11 -1.22 -2.91
C LEU A 72 -7.05 -2.41 -2.90
N LEU A 73 -7.09 -3.16 -4.01
CA LEU A 73 -7.93 -4.34 -4.18
C LEU A 73 -7.07 -5.54 -4.51
N PHE A 74 -6.67 -6.24 -3.47
CA PHE A 74 -5.81 -7.41 -3.56
C PHE A 74 -6.29 -8.50 -2.62
N PRO A 75 -6.12 -9.76 -2.97
CA PRO A 75 -6.11 -10.80 -1.95
C PRO A 75 -4.91 -10.58 -1.03
N SER A 76 -4.95 -11.17 0.16
CA SER A 76 -3.81 -11.09 1.08
C SER A 76 -2.55 -11.66 0.42
N GLY A 77 -1.45 -10.94 0.48
CA GLY A 77 -0.20 -11.40 -0.13
C GLY A 77 0.80 -10.28 -0.40
N PRO A 78 1.92 -10.62 -1.08
CA PRO A 78 3.01 -9.67 -1.30
C PRO A 78 2.64 -8.48 -2.16
N ASP A 79 1.73 -8.64 -3.13
CA ASP A 79 1.28 -7.52 -3.98
C ASP A 79 0.54 -6.46 -3.16
N TYR A 80 -0.28 -6.91 -2.20
CA TYR A 80 -0.98 -6.00 -1.28
C TYR A 80 0.02 -5.16 -0.49
N VAL A 81 1.02 -5.80 0.11
CA VAL A 81 2.01 -5.12 0.94
C VAL A 81 2.87 -4.17 0.10
N ALA A 82 3.30 -4.61 -1.08
CA ALA A 82 4.07 -3.77 -1.99
C ALA A 82 3.26 -2.54 -2.43
N ALA A 83 1.97 -2.70 -2.72
CA ALA A 83 1.09 -1.60 -3.10
C ALA A 83 0.86 -0.63 -1.94
N PHE A 84 0.70 -1.15 -0.72
CA PHE A 84 0.56 -0.33 0.47
C PHE A 84 1.80 0.55 0.68
N PHE A 85 2.99 -0.04 0.66
CA PHE A 85 4.24 0.74 0.76
C PHE A 85 4.46 1.67 -0.42
N GLY A 86 4.05 1.26 -1.62
CA GLY A 86 4.09 2.13 -2.80
C GLY A 86 3.29 3.41 -2.61
N CYS A 87 2.10 3.33 -2.02
CA CYS A 87 1.31 4.50 -1.67
C CYS A 87 2.05 5.37 -0.65
N LEU A 88 2.60 4.78 0.40
CA LEU A 88 3.36 5.52 1.40
C LEU A 88 4.55 6.25 0.77
N TYR A 89 5.30 5.57 -0.10
CA TYR A 89 6.45 6.14 -0.81
C TYR A 89 6.08 7.27 -1.76
N ALA A 90 4.87 7.25 -2.28
CA ALA A 90 4.38 8.28 -3.20
C ALA A 90 3.76 9.50 -2.49
N GLY A 91 3.47 9.39 -1.20
CA GLY A 91 2.68 10.40 -0.50
C GLY A 91 1.18 10.31 -0.82
N VAL A 92 0.75 9.20 -1.40
CA VAL A 92 -0.65 8.90 -1.72
C VAL A 92 -1.27 8.18 -0.53
N ILE A 93 -2.53 8.49 -0.23
CA ILE A 93 -3.25 7.88 0.89
C ILE A 93 -3.79 6.52 0.44
N ALA A 94 -3.32 5.44 1.08
CA ALA A 94 -3.80 4.11 0.78
C ALA A 94 -5.20 3.89 1.38
N VAL A 95 -6.08 3.25 0.60
CA VAL A 95 -7.43 2.90 1.05
C VAL A 95 -7.62 1.40 0.84
N PRO A 96 -7.17 0.55 1.79
CA PRO A 96 -7.33 -0.89 1.65
C PRO A 96 -8.80 -1.29 1.62
N ALA A 97 -9.14 -2.19 0.69
CA ALA A 97 -10.46 -2.75 0.55
C ALA A 97 -10.34 -4.21 0.11
N TYR A 98 -11.45 -4.93 0.19
CA TYR A 98 -11.48 -6.31 -0.29
C TYR A 98 -12.07 -6.36 -1.70
N PRO A 99 -11.50 -7.20 -2.60
CA PRO A 99 -12.12 -7.40 -3.90
C PRO A 99 -13.54 -7.93 -3.75
N PRO A 100 -14.49 -7.52 -4.59
CA PRO A 100 -15.84 -8.08 -4.55
C PRO A 100 -15.80 -9.57 -4.83
N GLU A 101 -16.63 -10.35 -4.10
CA GLU A 101 -16.70 -11.80 -4.28
C GLU A 101 -17.22 -12.20 -5.65
N SER A 102 -18.03 -11.35 -6.28
CA SER A 102 -18.56 -11.59 -7.61
C SER A 102 -18.97 -10.28 -8.30
N ALA A 103 -19.40 -10.38 -9.55
CA ALA A 103 -19.95 -9.24 -10.30
C ALA A 103 -21.35 -8.84 -9.85
N ARG A 104 -21.97 -9.55 -8.91
CA ARG A 104 -23.29 -9.19 -8.39
C ARG A 104 -23.24 -7.85 -7.68
N ARG A 105 -24.28 -7.04 -7.90
CA ARG A 105 -24.34 -5.67 -7.39
C ARG A 105 -24.13 -5.59 -5.88
N HIS A 106 -24.75 -6.49 -5.10
CA HIS A 106 -24.64 -6.43 -3.65
C HIS A 106 -23.23 -6.73 -3.14
N HIS A 107 -22.43 -7.51 -3.88
CA HIS A 107 -21.02 -7.74 -3.56
C HIS A 107 -20.17 -6.51 -3.88
N GLN A 108 -20.64 -5.64 -4.78
CA GLN A 108 -19.92 -4.43 -5.17
C GLN A 108 -20.32 -3.21 -4.34
N GLU A 109 -21.48 -3.25 -3.66
CA GLU A 109 -22.04 -2.07 -2.97
C GLU A 109 -21.08 -1.48 -1.94
N ARG A 110 -20.40 -2.35 -1.16
CA ARG A 110 -19.43 -1.87 -0.17
C ARG A 110 -18.26 -1.16 -0.84
N LEU A 111 -17.72 -1.75 -1.89
CA LEU A 111 -16.63 -1.14 -2.65
C LEU A 111 -17.05 0.19 -3.24
N LEU A 112 -18.24 0.25 -3.85
CA LEU A 112 -18.76 1.48 -4.43
C LEU A 112 -19.00 2.56 -3.36
N SER A 113 -19.42 2.17 -2.15
CA SER A 113 -19.57 3.10 -1.04
C SER A 113 -18.23 3.67 -0.59
N ILE A 114 -17.18 2.85 -0.54
CA ILE A 114 -15.82 3.29 -0.21
C ILE A 114 -15.31 4.25 -1.29
N ILE A 115 -15.52 3.92 -2.56
CA ILE A 115 -15.13 4.76 -3.68
C ILE A 115 -15.83 6.12 -3.60
N SER A 116 -17.13 6.12 -3.30
CA SER A 116 -17.90 7.35 -3.17
C SER A 116 -17.40 8.23 -2.03
N ASP A 117 -17.04 7.64 -0.89
CA ASP A 117 -16.57 8.38 0.28
C ASP A 117 -15.12 8.86 0.13
N ALA A 118 -14.24 7.98 -0.30
CA ALA A 118 -12.81 8.27 -0.40
C ALA A 118 -12.42 9.09 -1.63
N GLU A 119 -13.25 9.08 -2.67
CA GLU A 119 -12.98 9.75 -3.95
C GLU A 119 -11.57 9.43 -4.47
N PRO A 120 -11.23 8.13 -4.67
CA PRO A 120 -9.89 7.76 -5.06
C PRO A 120 -9.57 8.17 -6.51
N ARG A 121 -8.31 8.48 -6.73
CA ARG A 121 -7.78 8.78 -8.06
C ARG A 121 -7.58 7.52 -8.89
N LEU A 122 -7.19 6.41 -8.23
CA LEU A 122 -6.86 5.14 -8.86
C LEU A 122 -7.33 3.97 -8.01
N LEU A 123 -7.51 2.82 -8.67
CA LEU A 123 -7.61 1.51 -8.05
C LEU A 123 -6.34 0.73 -8.34
N LEU A 124 -5.66 0.26 -7.32
CA LEU A 124 -4.50 -0.61 -7.46
C LEU A 124 -4.93 -2.06 -7.31
N THR A 125 -4.49 -2.90 -8.21
CA THR A 125 -4.84 -4.32 -8.22
C THR A 125 -3.75 -5.14 -8.93
N SER A 126 -4.00 -6.43 -9.10
CA SER A 126 -3.17 -7.33 -9.88
C SER A 126 -3.84 -7.64 -11.23
N ALA A 127 -3.05 -8.09 -12.21
CA ALA A 127 -3.54 -8.31 -13.57
C ALA A 127 -4.64 -9.37 -13.64
N ASP A 128 -4.63 -10.35 -12.74
CA ASP A 128 -5.66 -11.40 -12.70
C ASP A 128 -7.06 -10.87 -12.32
N LEU A 129 -7.14 -9.74 -11.63
CA LEU A 129 -8.41 -9.12 -11.26
C LEU A 129 -8.85 -8.01 -12.24
N ARG A 130 -8.00 -7.65 -13.20
CA ARG A 130 -8.25 -6.51 -14.10
C ARG A 130 -9.59 -6.61 -14.79
N ASP A 131 -9.86 -7.73 -15.46
CA ASP A 131 -11.05 -7.86 -16.30
C ASP A 131 -12.34 -7.73 -15.47
N ALA A 132 -12.37 -8.33 -14.31
CA ALA A 132 -13.52 -8.25 -13.42
C ALA A 132 -13.74 -6.83 -12.91
N LEU A 133 -12.66 -6.15 -12.51
CA LEU A 133 -12.76 -4.80 -11.93
C LEU A 133 -13.06 -3.73 -12.99
N GLN A 134 -12.61 -3.91 -14.24
CA GLN A 134 -12.93 -2.98 -15.33
C GLN A 134 -14.42 -2.92 -15.65
N GLN A 135 -15.17 -3.95 -15.30
CA GLN A 135 -16.61 -4.00 -15.55
C GLN A 135 -17.42 -3.26 -14.49
N ILE A 136 -16.79 -2.81 -13.42
CA ILE A 136 -17.49 -2.07 -12.35
C ILE A 136 -17.72 -0.64 -12.81
N GLU A 137 -18.99 -0.29 -13.01
CA GLU A 137 -19.36 1.08 -13.39
C GLU A 137 -19.08 2.04 -12.23
N GLY A 138 -18.46 3.17 -12.55
CA GLY A 138 -18.11 4.19 -11.55
C GLY A 138 -16.75 3.98 -10.89
N ALA A 139 -16.04 2.92 -11.23
CA ALA A 139 -14.68 2.71 -10.69
C ALA A 139 -13.68 3.65 -11.35
N PRO A 140 -12.69 4.18 -10.59
CA PRO A 140 -11.61 4.97 -11.19
C PRO A 140 -10.67 4.09 -12.01
N PRO A 141 -9.73 4.69 -12.77
CA PRO A 141 -8.77 3.92 -13.56
C PRO A 141 -7.99 2.92 -12.74
N LEU A 142 -7.68 1.76 -13.33
CA LEU A 142 -6.94 0.68 -12.68
C LEU A 142 -5.44 0.82 -12.93
N LEU A 143 -4.65 0.51 -11.92
CA LEU A 143 -3.21 0.34 -12.03
C LEU A 143 -2.88 -1.08 -11.55
N CYS A 144 -2.36 -1.92 -12.46
CA CYS A 144 -1.95 -3.28 -12.14
C CYS A 144 -0.48 -3.27 -11.72
N VAL A 145 -0.23 -3.48 -10.43
CA VAL A 145 1.11 -3.30 -9.85
C VAL A 145 2.10 -4.40 -10.27
N ASP A 146 1.60 -5.58 -10.62
CA ASP A 146 2.41 -6.73 -11.01
C ASP A 146 2.88 -6.68 -12.48
N THR A 147 2.41 -5.71 -13.27
CA THR A 147 2.81 -5.53 -14.66
C THR A 147 3.78 -4.37 -14.88
N LEU A 148 4.17 -3.69 -13.81
CA LEU A 148 5.04 -2.52 -13.90
C LEU A 148 6.49 -2.92 -14.16
N ASP A 149 7.16 -2.12 -15.00
CA ASP A 149 8.59 -2.28 -15.26
C ASP A 149 9.39 -1.78 -14.05
N ASN A 150 10.30 -2.60 -13.54
CA ASN A 150 11.15 -2.25 -12.40
C ASN A 150 12.02 -1.00 -12.66
N ALA A 151 12.29 -0.68 -13.93
CA ALA A 151 13.05 0.52 -14.28
C ALA A 151 12.34 1.82 -13.85
N LEU A 152 11.02 1.78 -13.64
CA LEU A 152 10.26 2.93 -13.14
C LEU A 152 10.75 3.41 -11.77
N ALA A 153 11.36 2.55 -10.97
CA ALA A 153 11.86 2.92 -9.65
C ALA A 153 12.82 4.12 -9.68
N GLU A 154 13.56 4.29 -10.76
CA GLU A 154 14.49 5.41 -10.93
C GLU A 154 13.77 6.77 -11.04
N ASN A 155 12.51 6.76 -11.43
CA ASN A 155 11.70 7.98 -11.56
C ASN A 155 11.03 8.40 -10.25
N TRP A 156 11.13 7.57 -9.22
CA TRP A 156 10.53 7.89 -7.93
C TRP A 156 11.18 9.12 -7.32
N VAL A 157 10.33 10.04 -6.85
CA VAL A 157 10.76 11.23 -6.13
C VAL A 157 10.27 11.09 -4.69
N GLU A 158 11.21 11.08 -3.75
CA GLU A 158 10.87 10.97 -2.33
C GLU A 158 10.08 12.20 -1.88
N PRO A 159 8.82 12.02 -1.40
CA PRO A 159 8.06 13.16 -0.89
C PRO A 159 8.51 13.52 0.52
N ASN A 160 8.28 14.78 0.89
CA ASN A 160 8.43 15.21 2.27
C ASN A 160 7.15 14.78 3.01
N LEU A 161 7.28 13.82 3.96
CA LEU A 161 6.16 13.26 4.70
C LEU A 161 6.20 13.70 6.16
N PRO A 162 5.45 14.76 6.51
CA PRO A 162 5.29 15.08 7.93
C PRO A 162 4.53 13.96 8.64
N GLN A 163 4.82 13.74 9.91
CA GLN A 163 4.19 12.66 10.68
C GLN A 163 2.67 12.76 10.74
N GLU A 164 2.14 13.97 10.71
CA GLU A 164 0.70 14.22 10.74
C GLU A 164 0.00 13.97 9.40
N HIS A 165 0.76 13.81 8.30
CA HIS A 165 0.17 13.47 7.00
C HIS A 165 -0.52 12.12 7.08
N ILE A 166 -1.70 12.02 6.47
CA ILE A 166 -2.48 10.77 6.47
C ILE A 166 -1.82 9.75 5.55
N ALA A 167 -1.55 8.57 6.10
CA ALA A 167 -0.93 7.46 5.38
C ALA A 167 -1.97 6.55 4.76
N PHE A 168 -3.04 6.24 5.49
CA PHE A 168 -4.11 5.41 4.95
C PHE A 168 -5.45 5.69 5.65
N LEU A 169 -6.53 5.26 4.98
CA LEU A 169 -7.89 5.28 5.51
C LEU A 169 -8.33 3.84 5.76
N GLN A 170 -8.76 3.57 6.98
CA GLN A 170 -9.27 2.26 7.33
C GLN A 170 -10.80 2.31 7.44
N TYR A 171 -11.47 1.52 6.61
CA TYR A 171 -12.92 1.40 6.65
C TYR A 171 -13.31 0.20 7.49
N THR A 172 -14.25 0.42 8.42
CA THR A 172 -14.72 -0.65 9.30
C THR A 172 -15.65 -1.60 8.56
N SER A 173 -15.55 -2.90 8.87
CA SER A 173 -16.44 -3.92 8.33
C SER A 173 -17.64 -4.13 9.23
N GLY A 174 -18.77 -4.61 8.66
CA GLY A 174 -19.90 -5.13 9.41
C GLY A 174 -20.91 -4.13 9.95
N SER A 175 -20.76 -2.85 9.66
CA SER A 175 -21.77 -1.86 10.02
C SER A 175 -22.83 -1.74 8.93
N THR A 176 -24.09 -1.59 9.32
CA THR A 176 -25.19 -1.24 8.40
C THR A 176 -25.20 0.24 8.05
N ALA A 177 -24.38 1.05 8.76
CA ALA A 177 -24.21 2.46 8.46
C ALA A 177 -23.30 2.67 7.25
N LEU A 178 -23.33 3.88 6.68
CA LEU A 178 -22.41 4.26 5.62
C LEU A 178 -20.97 4.09 6.10
N PRO A 179 -20.06 3.56 5.25
CA PRO A 179 -18.68 3.37 5.67
C PRO A 179 -18.01 4.70 6.00
N LYS A 180 -17.21 4.70 7.05
CA LYS A 180 -16.41 5.84 7.47
C LYS A 180 -14.95 5.44 7.44
N GLY A 181 -14.13 6.25 6.78
CA GLY A 181 -12.69 6.05 6.78
C GLY A 181 -12.05 6.60 8.02
N VAL A 182 -11.47 5.74 8.83
CA VAL A 182 -10.66 6.15 9.98
C VAL A 182 -9.28 6.56 9.44
N GLN A 183 -8.87 7.81 9.73
CA GLN A 183 -7.61 8.35 9.25
C GLN A 183 -6.45 7.89 10.14
N VAL A 184 -5.41 7.33 9.51
CA VAL A 184 -4.19 6.92 10.22
C VAL A 184 -3.01 7.68 9.62
N SER A 185 -2.31 8.44 10.45
CA SER A 185 -1.16 9.24 10.03
C SER A 185 0.11 8.39 9.94
N HIS A 186 1.14 8.93 9.27
CA HIS A 186 2.46 8.30 9.22
C HIS A 186 3.04 8.13 10.63
N GLY A 187 2.84 9.12 11.51
CA GLY A 187 3.29 9.02 12.89
C GLY A 187 2.61 7.90 13.67
N ASN A 188 1.29 7.70 13.47
CA ASN A 188 0.55 6.60 14.11
C ASN A 188 1.07 5.24 13.66
N LEU A 189 1.40 5.08 12.37
CA LEU A 189 1.96 3.82 11.85
C LEU A 189 3.28 3.46 12.51
N VAL A 190 4.19 4.42 12.65
CA VAL A 190 5.48 4.19 13.28
C VAL A 190 5.32 3.84 14.74
N ALA A 191 4.44 4.54 15.48
CA ALA A 191 4.17 4.27 16.89
C ALA A 191 3.66 2.83 17.08
N ASN A 192 2.74 2.38 16.23
CA ASN A 192 2.20 1.02 16.28
C ASN A 192 3.27 -0.03 16.00
N GLU A 193 4.16 0.21 15.04
CA GLU A 193 5.24 -0.72 14.73
C GLU A 193 6.22 -0.85 15.90
N VAL A 194 6.56 0.24 16.55
CA VAL A 194 7.44 0.23 17.72
C VAL A 194 6.82 -0.59 18.86
N LEU A 195 5.50 -0.46 19.09
CA LEU A 195 4.78 -1.23 20.08
C LEU A 195 4.76 -2.73 19.79
N ILE A 196 4.58 -3.12 18.53
CA ILE A 196 4.56 -4.51 18.10
C ILE A 196 5.92 -5.19 18.29
N ARG A 197 7.02 -4.47 18.14
CA ARG A 197 8.38 -5.00 18.27
C ARG A 197 8.84 -5.18 19.71
N ARG A 198 8.13 -4.62 20.65
CA ARG A 198 8.41 -4.81 22.07
C ARG A 198 7.73 -6.06 22.58
#